data_07fe074451b55a0331737d73ecc6736b
#
_entry.id   07fe074451b55a0331737d73ecc6736b
#
_cell.length_a   1.000
_cell.length_b   1.000
_cell.length_c   1.000
_cell.angle_alpha   90.00
_cell.angle_beta   90.00
_cell.angle_gamma   90.00
#
_symmetry.space_group_name_H-M   'P 1'
#
loop_
_entity.id
_entity.type
_entity.pdbx_description
1 polymer ?
#
loop_
_entity_poly.entity_id
_entity_poly.type
_entity_poly.pdbx_seq_one_letter_code
_entity_poly.pdbx_strand_id
1 'polypeptide(L)'
;MNVDQLKANLVQAICEGYADYCVNFCDQDGDSVTIDSVYLDDDGDVCLESNEEDNNDFSAQELLDELDRYSDKRYVYVYNDDIDTSFDIDEEDDDDYDNLWYIGNDGSLYIDMSYDEDN
;
A
#
# COMPACT_ATOMS: atom_id res chain seq x y z
N MET A 1 7.53 -2.21 -6.82
CA MET A 1 7.49 -3.13 -5.65
C MET A 1 6.68 -4.35 -5.98
N ASN A 2 7.12 -5.50 -5.55
CA ASN A 2 6.37 -6.74 -5.72
C ASN A 2 5.45 -6.98 -4.54
N VAL A 3 4.43 -7.80 -4.76
CA VAL A 3 3.50 -8.19 -3.69
C VAL A 3 4.27 -8.76 -2.49
N ASP A 4 5.29 -9.57 -2.74
CA ASP A 4 6.13 -10.17 -1.72
C ASP A 4 6.74 -9.11 -0.79
N GLN A 5 7.25 -8.04 -1.35
CA GLN A 5 7.89 -6.97 -0.57
C GLN A 5 6.88 -6.22 0.29
N LEU A 6 5.71 -5.94 -0.27
CA LEU A 6 4.66 -5.28 0.50
C LEU A 6 4.15 -6.17 1.63
N LYS A 7 3.96 -7.46 1.33
CA LYS A 7 3.52 -8.42 2.36
C LYS A 7 4.53 -8.50 3.50
N ALA A 8 5.82 -8.50 3.18
CA ALA A 8 6.86 -8.56 4.21
C ALA A 8 6.77 -7.35 5.15
N ASN A 9 6.51 -6.17 4.62
CA ASN A 9 6.34 -4.98 5.43
C ASN A 9 5.10 -5.05 6.31
N LEU A 10 4.00 -5.56 5.76
CA LEU A 10 2.76 -5.71 6.54
C LEU A 10 2.94 -6.74 7.65
N VAL A 11 3.60 -7.86 7.36
CA VAL A 11 3.87 -8.89 8.38
C VAL A 11 4.70 -8.30 9.51
N GLN A 12 5.70 -7.50 9.19
CA GLN A 12 6.52 -6.87 10.22
C GLN A 12 5.69 -5.95 11.11
N ALA A 13 4.84 -5.13 10.52
CA ALA A 13 3.98 -4.24 11.30
C ALA A 13 3.03 -5.04 12.19
N ILE A 14 2.47 -6.12 11.67
CA ILE A 14 1.56 -6.99 12.43
C ILE A 14 2.30 -7.63 13.60
N CYS A 15 3.53 -8.06 13.39
CA CYS A 15 4.34 -8.65 14.46
C CYS A 15 4.65 -7.64 15.57
N GLU A 16 4.64 -6.37 15.26
CA GLU A 16 4.86 -5.33 16.26
C GLU A 16 3.58 -4.85 16.94
N GLY A 17 2.44 -5.43 16.58
CA GLY A 17 1.19 -5.15 17.26
C GLY A 17 0.24 -4.23 16.51
N TYR A 18 0.49 -3.97 15.24
CA TYR A 18 -0.29 -3.01 14.45
C TYR A 18 -1.26 -3.67 13.47
N ALA A 19 -1.65 -4.91 13.72
CA ALA A 19 -2.53 -5.66 12.81
C ALA A 19 -3.85 -4.95 12.53
N ASP A 20 -4.39 -4.25 13.52
CA ASP A 20 -5.69 -3.60 13.42
C ASP A 20 -5.61 -2.15 12.93
N TYR A 21 -4.40 -1.66 12.67
CA TYR A 21 -4.22 -0.29 12.23
C TYR A 21 -4.59 -0.15 10.76
N CYS A 22 -5.32 0.91 10.46
CA CYS A 22 -5.71 1.21 9.08
C CYS A 22 -4.48 1.60 8.26
N VAL A 23 -4.36 1.05 7.05
CA VAL A 23 -3.22 1.33 6.18
C VAL A 23 -3.54 2.53 5.30
N ASN A 24 -2.66 3.53 5.35
CA ASN A 24 -2.75 4.72 4.51
C ASN A 24 -1.49 4.81 3.64
N PHE A 25 -1.66 5.23 2.41
CA PHE A 25 -0.53 5.47 1.51
C PHE A 25 -0.36 6.97 1.34
N CYS A 26 0.84 7.45 1.63
CA CYS A 26 1.16 8.88 1.64
C CYS A 26 1.95 9.23 0.41
N ASP A 27 1.47 10.20 -0.38
CA ASP A 27 2.22 10.62 -1.57
C ASP A 27 3.25 11.69 -1.20
N GLN A 28 4.01 12.12 -2.19
CA GLN A 28 5.10 13.06 -1.97
C GLN A 28 4.62 14.48 -1.68
N ASP A 29 3.35 14.75 -1.92
CA ASP A 29 2.73 16.05 -1.62
C ASP A 29 2.15 16.10 -0.21
N GLY A 30 2.20 14.99 0.52
CA GLY A 30 1.67 14.91 1.86
C GLY A 30 0.22 14.47 1.95
N ASP A 31 -0.40 14.16 0.82
CA ASP A 31 -1.76 13.62 0.81
C ASP A 31 -1.72 12.11 1.05
N SER A 32 -2.70 11.62 1.78
CA SER A 32 -2.78 10.19 2.03
C SER A 32 -4.12 9.63 1.60
N VAL A 33 -4.13 8.36 1.22
CA VAL A 33 -5.34 7.66 0.79
C VAL A 33 -5.39 6.29 1.45
N THR A 34 -6.62 5.82 1.67
CA THR A 34 -6.84 4.45 2.11
C THR A 34 -7.24 3.59 0.90
N ILE A 35 -7.11 2.29 1.04
CA ILE A 35 -7.39 1.37 -0.05
C ILE A 35 -8.80 0.83 0.11
N ASP A 36 -9.58 0.91 -0.95
CA ASP A 36 -10.97 0.45 -0.95
C ASP A 36 -11.14 -0.90 -1.62
N SER A 37 -10.28 -1.22 -2.58
CA SER A 37 -10.37 -2.51 -3.26
C SER A 37 -9.00 -2.94 -3.78
N VAL A 38 -8.85 -4.24 -3.96
CA VAL A 38 -7.62 -4.86 -4.46
C VAL A 38 -8.02 -5.79 -5.59
N TYR A 39 -7.42 -5.63 -6.76
CA TYR A 39 -7.73 -6.47 -7.91
C TYR A 39 -6.55 -6.54 -8.88
N LEU A 40 -6.63 -7.47 -9.84
CA LEU A 40 -5.64 -7.53 -10.92
C LEU A 40 -6.09 -6.66 -12.07
N ASP A 41 -5.16 -5.89 -12.62
CA ASP A 41 -5.42 -5.11 -13.82
C ASP A 41 -5.19 -5.97 -15.06
N ASP A 42 -5.35 -5.34 -16.24
CA ASP A 42 -5.21 -6.04 -17.52
C ASP A 42 -3.79 -6.55 -17.78
N ASP A 43 -2.81 -5.95 -17.13
CA ASP A 43 -1.41 -6.35 -17.28
C ASP A 43 -1.02 -7.45 -16.31
N GLY A 44 -1.90 -7.83 -15.41
CA GLY A 44 -1.61 -8.83 -14.39
C GLY A 44 -0.93 -8.27 -13.16
N ASP A 45 -0.93 -6.97 -12.99
CA ASP A 45 -0.40 -6.32 -11.80
C ASP A 45 -1.50 -6.15 -10.76
N VAL A 46 -1.12 -6.11 -9.50
CA VAL A 46 -2.07 -5.92 -8.41
C VAL A 46 -2.31 -4.43 -8.21
N CYS A 47 -3.55 -4.02 -8.37
CA CYS A 47 -3.95 -2.63 -8.19
C CYS A 47 -4.60 -2.45 -6.82
N LEU A 48 -4.07 -1.52 -6.04
CA LEU A 48 -4.67 -1.09 -4.77
C LEU A 48 -5.42 0.20 -5.08
N GLU A 49 -6.72 0.11 -5.23
CA GLU A 49 -7.52 1.25 -5.66
C GLU A 49 -8.05 2.04 -4.46
N SER A 50 -7.93 3.35 -4.54
CA SER A 50 -8.49 4.27 -3.58
C SER A 50 -9.62 5.06 -4.24
N ASN A 51 -10.78 5.11 -3.59
CA ASN A 51 -11.95 5.79 -4.11
C ASN A 51 -12.70 6.43 -2.95
N GLU A 52 -12.93 7.74 -3.00
CA GLU A 52 -13.59 8.46 -1.92
C GLU A 52 -15.02 8.02 -1.66
N GLU A 53 -15.68 7.45 -2.65
CA GLU A 53 -17.06 7.02 -2.53
C GLU A 53 -17.21 5.75 -1.70
N ASP A 54 -16.17 4.96 -1.62
CA ASP A 54 -16.16 3.74 -0.83
C ASP A 54 -15.31 3.98 0.41
N ASN A 55 -15.83 3.63 1.55
CA ASN A 55 -15.14 3.84 2.82
C ASN A 55 -14.65 2.53 3.42
N ASN A 56 -14.15 1.65 2.58
CA ASN A 56 -13.56 0.39 3.06
C ASN A 56 -12.10 0.64 3.37
N ASP A 57 -11.80 0.78 4.64
CA ASP A 57 -10.42 0.97 5.07
C ASP A 57 -9.85 -0.38 5.46
N PHE A 58 -8.84 -0.83 4.73
CA PHE A 58 -8.18 -2.08 5.08
C PHE A 58 -7.21 -1.84 6.24
N SER A 59 -7.30 -2.71 7.25
CA SER A 59 -6.25 -2.78 8.26
C SER A 59 -5.05 -3.53 7.68
N ALA A 60 -3.91 -3.48 8.39
CA ALA A 60 -2.73 -4.20 7.94
C ALA A 60 -3.02 -5.68 7.73
N GLN A 61 -3.76 -6.30 8.65
CA GLN A 61 -4.10 -7.71 8.53
C GLN A 61 -5.02 -7.97 7.35
N GLU A 62 -6.02 -7.12 7.15
CA GLU A 62 -6.96 -7.29 6.05
C GLU A 62 -6.28 -7.13 4.70
N LEU A 63 -5.39 -6.15 4.59
CA LEU A 63 -4.65 -5.94 3.35
C LEU A 63 -3.71 -7.11 3.07
N LEU A 64 -3.04 -7.62 4.10
CA LEU A 64 -2.20 -8.79 3.95
C LEU A 64 -3.01 -9.99 3.44
N ASP A 65 -4.19 -10.21 4.00
CA ASP A 65 -5.06 -11.32 3.59
C ASP A 65 -5.48 -11.18 2.12
N GLU A 66 -5.73 -9.96 1.67
CA GLU A 66 -6.07 -9.72 0.27
C GLU A 66 -4.89 -9.99 -0.65
N LEU A 67 -3.70 -9.54 -0.26
CA LEU A 67 -2.50 -9.74 -1.05
C LEU A 67 -2.10 -11.23 -1.14
N ASP A 68 -2.46 -12.01 -0.14
CA ASP A 68 -2.18 -13.44 -0.11
C ASP A 68 -2.87 -14.20 -1.24
N ARG A 69 -3.85 -13.60 -1.87
CA ARG A 69 -4.58 -14.22 -3.00
C ARG A 69 -3.81 -14.15 -4.30
N TYR A 70 -2.73 -13.37 -4.34
CA TYR A 70 -1.99 -13.12 -5.58
C TYR A 70 -0.57 -13.65 -5.47
N SER A 71 0.05 -13.85 -6.62
CA SER A 71 1.43 -14.31 -6.68
C SER A 71 2.38 -13.27 -6.10
N ASP A 72 3.36 -13.72 -5.33
CA ASP A 72 4.36 -12.85 -4.73
C ASP A 72 5.19 -12.09 -5.76
N LYS A 73 5.25 -12.59 -6.98
CA LYS A 73 6.06 -12.01 -8.05
C LYS A 73 5.35 -10.90 -8.82
N ARG A 74 4.06 -10.71 -8.57
CA ARG A 74 3.33 -9.67 -9.27
C ARG A 74 3.70 -8.29 -8.75
N TYR A 75 3.73 -7.33 -9.66
CA TYR A 75 3.95 -5.95 -9.30
C TYR A 75 2.71 -5.40 -8.61
N VAL A 76 2.89 -4.52 -7.64
CA VAL A 76 1.77 -3.89 -6.92
C VAL A 76 1.95 -2.37 -6.95
N TYR A 77 0.84 -1.66 -7.15
CA TYR A 77 0.84 -0.20 -7.18
C TYR A 77 -0.47 0.32 -6.60
N VAL A 78 -0.50 1.63 -6.34
CA VAL A 78 -1.69 2.31 -5.82
C VAL A 78 -2.30 3.16 -6.95
N TYR A 79 -3.61 3.08 -7.10
CA TYR A 79 -4.33 3.92 -8.06
C TYR A 79 -5.35 4.77 -7.31
N ASN A 80 -5.24 6.09 -7.43
CA ASN A 80 -6.20 7.01 -6.82
C ASN A 80 -7.21 7.41 -7.89
N ASP A 81 -8.43 6.87 -7.78
CA ASP A 81 -9.48 7.08 -8.75
C ASP A 81 -9.98 8.53 -8.78
N ASP A 82 -9.89 9.22 -7.66
CA ASP A 82 -10.38 10.59 -7.54
C ASP A 82 -9.59 11.56 -8.41
N ILE A 83 -8.31 11.32 -8.57
CA ILE A 83 -7.44 12.18 -9.36
C ILE A 83 -6.86 11.46 -10.58
N ASP A 84 -7.33 10.24 -10.84
CA ASP A 84 -6.92 9.42 -11.99
C ASP A 84 -5.40 9.35 -12.10
N THR A 85 -4.76 8.97 -11.02
CA THR A 85 -3.29 8.93 -10.94
C THR A 85 -2.82 7.64 -10.30
N SER A 86 -1.82 7.03 -10.91
CA SER A 86 -1.16 5.85 -10.36
C SER A 86 0.09 6.25 -9.60
N PHE A 87 0.38 5.52 -8.54
CA PHE A 87 1.54 5.75 -7.70
C PHE A 87 2.30 4.45 -7.51
N ASP A 88 3.64 4.55 -7.50
CA ASP A 88 4.47 3.44 -7.08
C ASP A 88 4.66 3.48 -5.58
N ILE A 89 4.60 2.31 -4.95
CA ILE A 89 4.94 2.22 -3.54
C ILE A 89 6.46 2.31 -3.45
N ASP A 90 6.94 3.23 -2.63
CA ASP A 90 8.37 3.50 -2.53
C ASP A 90 9.10 2.28 -2.00
N GLU A 91 10.13 1.87 -2.74
CA GLU A 91 11.03 0.83 -2.30
C GLU A 91 12.16 1.47 -1.53
N GLU A 92 12.49 0.88 -0.38
CA GLU A 92 13.64 1.34 0.35
C GLU A 92 14.90 1.14 -0.45
N ASP A 93 15.72 2.17 -0.51
CA ASP A 93 17.03 2.09 -1.06
C ASP A 93 17.92 1.33 -0.09
N ASP A 94 18.10 0.17 -0.45
CA ASP A 94 19.10 -0.81 -0.11
C ASP A 94 19.92 -0.72 1.16
N ASP A 95 20.25 0.42 1.70
CA ASP A 95 21.21 0.47 2.78
C ASP A 95 20.62 0.66 4.15
N ASP A 96 19.34 0.96 4.21
CA ASP A 96 18.67 1.17 5.46
C ASP A 96 17.66 0.07 5.67
N TYR A 97 17.75 -0.54 6.80
CA TYR A 97 16.77 -1.52 7.23
C TYR A 97 15.49 -0.87 7.70
N ASP A 98 15.31 0.39 7.39
CA ASP A 98 14.11 1.09 7.80
C ASP A 98 12.91 0.52 7.06
N ASN A 99 11.87 0.32 7.78
CA ASN A 99 10.63 -0.19 7.24
C ASN A 99 10.02 0.85 6.30
N LEU A 100 9.31 0.39 5.28
CA LEU A 100 8.55 1.28 4.41
C LEU A 100 7.40 1.96 5.15
N TRP A 101 7.09 1.50 6.33
CA TRP A 101 5.92 1.95 7.07
C TRP A 101 6.32 2.70 8.35
N TYR A 102 5.44 3.56 8.80
CA TYR A 102 5.57 4.23 10.10
C TYR A 102 4.18 4.44 10.68
N ILE A 103 4.13 4.73 11.98
CA ILE A 103 2.87 4.94 12.68
C ILE A 103 2.65 6.43 12.89
N GLY A 104 1.50 6.92 12.43
CA GLY A 104 1.12 8.31 12.60
C GLY A 104 0.51 8.58 13.95
N ASN A 105 0.39 9.86 14.27
CA ASN A 105 -0.18 10.30 15.55
C ASN A 105 -1.66 9.99 15.69
N ASP A 106 -2.32 9.72 14.58
CA ASP A 106 -3.75 9.41 14.56
C ASP A 106 -4.05 7.93 14.74
N GLY A 107 -3.02 7.11 14.95
CA GLY A 107 -3.19 5.68 15.11
C GLY A 107 -3.35 4.91 13.81
N SER A 108 -2.84 5.46 12.73
CA SER A 108 -2.84 4.80 11.42
C SER A 108 -1.44 4.39 11.03
N LEU A 109 -1.37 3.39 10.16
CA LEU A 109 -0.11 2.92 9.60
C LEU A 109 0.06 3.57 8.23
N TYR A 110 1.20 4.22 8.01
CA TYR A 110 1.48 4.94 6.77
C TYR A 110 2.59 4.26 5.97
N ILE A 111 2.39 4.20 4.67
CA ILE A 111 3.40 3.70 3.72
C ILE A 111 3.59 4.78 2.66
N ASP A 112 4.83 5.13 2.37
CA ASP A 112 5.13 6.16 1.39
C ASP A 112 4.96 5.65 -0.03
N MET A 113 4.43 6.52 -0.89
CA MET A 113 4.34 6.25 -2.32
C MET A 113 4.69 7.51 -3.09
N SER A 114 5.00 7.37 -4.37
CA SER A 114 5.33 8.50 -5.22
C SER A 114 4.70 8.34 -6.59
N TYR A 115 4.57 9.44 -7.31
CA TYR A 115 3.99 9.43 -8.65
C TYR A 115 4.78 8.51 -9.56
N ASP A 116 4.04 7.76 -10.37
CA ASP A 116 4.65 6.93 -11.39
C ASP A 116 5.26 7.83 -12.45
N GLU A 117 6.58 7.73 -12.62
CA GLU A 117 7.32 8.59 -13.54
C GLU A 117 7.31 8.11 -14.98
N ASP A 118 6.69 6.98 -15.25
CA ASP A 118 6.67 6.37 -16.57
C ASP A 118 5.52 6.84 -17.45
N ASN A 119 5.17 8.06 -17.35
CA ASN A 119 4.12 8.60 -18.21
C ASN A 119 4.69 9.19 -19.49
#